data_f406448e2d3d53a2cca8cb4abc80d6b0
#
_entry.id   f406448e2d3d53a2cca8cb4abc80d6b0
#
_cell.length_a   1.000
_cell.length_b   1.000
_cell.length_c   1.000
_cell.angle_alpha   90.00
_cell.angle_beta   90.00
_cell.angle_gamma   90.00
#
_symmetry.space_group_name_H-M   'P 1'
#
loop_
_entity.id
_entity.type
_entity.pdbx_description
1 polymer ?
#
loop_
_entity_poly.entity_id
_entity_poly.type
_entity_poly.pdbx_seq_one_letter_code
_entity_poly.pdbx_strand_id
1 'polypeptide(L)'
;MKKLKHKDRYKVESTMKAYNLRGVSDLQFENVDIPVPEDSETLVQIKAVGICGSDIPRIFVNGTYHFPTIPGHEFSGIDVKTKKRVGVFPLIPCRKCKPCRDGRYEMCRNYSYLGSRTDGGFAEYAAVPEWNMIELPDNVTFEQAAMLEPMAVAVHAMRSISPSCDDTVAVMGLGTIGMLLVMFLLDAGVTDIYVIGNKDFQRKTCKAMGIDEIRYIDAASEEQNSAVAEQIMNVTHGRGVGVFFECVGKNETIETALKVTAPGGRIQLVGNPASDISFDRDTYWKILRNQLTVKGSWNSSFTHDDDDDWHYVLNRLKEGKIYPEMFISHRFGFNELNKGLEIMRNKTEDYIKVMIE
;
A
#
# COMPACT_ATOMS: atom_id res chain seq x y z
N MET A 1 20.45 -32.75 -28.43
CA MET A 1 21.41 -31.66 -28.21
C MET A 1 21.19 -31.11 -26.80
N LYS A 2 22.27 -31.01 -26.05
CA LYS A 2 22.35 -30.88 -24.58
C LYS A 2 21.64 -29.63 -24.05
N LYS A 3 20.69 -29.80 -23.12
CA LYS A 3 20.28 -28.78 -22.15
C LYS A 3 21.50 -28.47 -21.25
N LEU A 4 22.30 -27.49 -21.64
CA LEU A 4 23.39 -26.95 -20.82
C LEU A 4 22.75 -26.04 -19.76
N LYS A 5 22.63 -26.57 -18.58
CA LYS A 5 22.94 -26.07 -17.27
C LYS A 5 22.97 -24.53 -17.14
N HIS A 6 21.79 -23.96 -16.83
CA HIS A 6 21.64 -22.60 -16.30
C HIS A 6 22.30 -22.41 -14.90
N LYS A 7 22.71 -23.52 -14.27
CA LYS A 7 23.33 -23.51 -12.91
C LYS A 7 24.68 -22.79 -12.82
N ASP A 8 25.38 -22.55 -13.90
CA ASP A 8 26.75 -22.01 -13.87
C ASP A 8 26.84 -20.46 -13.95
N ARG A 9 25.69 -19.74 -14.04
CA ARG A 9 25.68 -18.27 -14.13
C ARG A 9 25.67 -17.55 -12.79
N TYR A 10 25.26 -18.23 -11.72
CA TYR A 10 25.14 -17.66 -10.39
C TYR A 10 25.95 -18.49 -9.41
N LYS A 11 27.08 -17.92 -8.90
CA LYS A 11 27.80 -18.47 -7.73
C LYS A 11 26.99 -18.19 -6.46
N VAL A 12 25.80 -18.75 -6.36
CA VAL A 12 24.93 -18.63 -5.18
C VAL A 12 24.83 -20.01 -4.55
N GLU A 13 24.71 -20.09 -3.23
CA GLU A 13 24.39 -21.33 -2.53
C GLU A 13 23.13 -21.97 -3.14
N SER A 14 22.97 -23.28 -3.05
CA SER A 14 21.81 -23.97 -3.65
C SER A 14 20.49 -23.71 -2.90
N THR A 15 20.60 -23.22 -1.66
CA THR A 15 19.46 -22.93 -0.77
C THR A 15 19.55 -21.53 -0.19
N MET A 16 18.39 -20.99 0.22
CA MET A 16 18.23 -19.70 0.86
C MET A 16 17.29 -19.83 2.07
N LYS A 17 17.35 -18.86 2.99
CA LYS A 17 16.37 -18.70 4.05
C LYS A 17 15.11 -18.02 3.51
N ALA A 18 13.95 -18.53 3.89
CA ALA A 18 12.65 -17.97 3.55
C ALA A 18 11.59 -18.27 4.63
N TYR A 19 10.59 -17.41 4.68
CA TYR A 19 9.35 -17.67 5.40
C TYR A 19 8.35 -18.30 4.45
N ASN A 20 8.22 -19.60 4.54
CA ASN A 20 7.42 -20.43 3.64
C ASN A 20 6.06 -20.74 4.29
N LEU A 21 4.98 -20.25 3.70
CA LEU A 21 3.61 -20.51 4.15
C LEU A 21 3.15 -21.85 3.57
N ARG A 22 3.14 -22.91 4.39
CA ARG A 22 2.78 -24.29 4.01
C ARG A 22 1.29 -24.54 4.09
N GLY A 23 0.57 -23.72 4.83
CA GLY A 23 -0.87 -23.77 5.05
C GLY A 23 -1.32 -22.55 5.85
N VAL A 24 -2.62 -22.37 6.04
CA VAL A 24 -3.15 -21.26 6.86
C VAL A 24 -2.58 -21.36 8.27
N SER A 25 -1.97 -20.28 8.75
CA SER A 25 -1.27 -20.19 10.04
C SER A 25 -0.03 -21.11 10.19
N ASP A 26 0.45 -21.69 9.11
CA ASP A 26 1.66 -22.55 9.10
C ASP A 26 2.79 -21.85 8.31
N LEU A 27 3.33 -20.78 8.87
CA LEU A 27 4.45 -20.03 8.32
C LEU A 27 5.76 -20.53 8.95
N GLN A 28 6.62 -21.13 8.14
CA GLN A 28 7.88 -21.73 8.58
C GLN A 28 9.10 -20.94 8.10
N PHE A 29 10.02 -20.62 9.02
CA PHE A 29 11.34 -20.06 8.67
C PHE A 29 12.31 -21.21 8.41
N GLU A 30 12.62 -21.46 7.14
CA GLU A 30 13.35 -22.64 6.73
C GLU A 30 14.30 -22.39 5.55
N ASN A 31 15.12 -23.39 5.22
CA ASN A 31 15.89 -23.42 3.98
C ASN A 31 15.02 -23.96 2.84
N VAL A 32 14.94 -23.20 1.76
CA VAL A 32 14.30 -23.61 0.50
C VAL A 32 15.30 -23.47 -0.65
N ASP A 33 15.03 -24.12 -1.77
CA ASP A 33 15.87 -23.93 -2.96
C ASP A 33 15.78 -22.48 -3.46
N ILE A 34 16.92 -21.92 -3.87
CA ILE A 34 16.92 -20.62 -4.55
C ILE A 34 16.17 -20.75 -5.87
N PRO A 35 15.18 -19.87 -6.17
CA PRO A 35 14.43 -19.97 -7.41
C PRO A 35 15.33 -19.82 -8.63
N VAL A 36 15.06 -20.59 -9.66
CA VAL A 36 15.75 -20.47 -10.95
C VAL A 36 14.90 -19.56 -11.84
N PRO A 37 15.35 -18.32 -12.14
CA PRO A 37 14.59 -17.40 -12.97
C PRO A 37 14.32 -17.99 -14.37
N GLU A 38 13.11 -17.73 -14.90
CA GLU A 38 12.78 -18.00 -16.31
C GLU A 38 13.49 -17.00 -17.26
N ASP A 39 13.36 -17.19 -18.56
CA ASP A 39 14.08 -16.37 -19.58
C ASP A 39 13.79 -14.85 -19.45
N SER A 40 12.60 -14.46 -18.99
CA SER A 40 12.19 -13.06 -18.80
C SER A 40 12.29 -12.58 -17.35
N GLU A 41 12.91 -13.37 -16.48
CA GLU A 41 13.07 -13.08 -15.06
C GLU A 41 14.53 -12.92 -14.69
N THR A 42 14.77 -12.26 -13.57
CA THR A 42 16.06 -12.20 -12.92
C THR A 42 15.91 -12.54 -11.44
N LEU A 43 17.02 -12.91 -10.81
CA LEU A 43 17.09 -13.12 -9.38
C LEU A 43 17.38 -11.79 -8.69
N VAL A 44 16.51 -11.39 -7.77
CA VAL A 44 16.71 -10.21 -6.91
C VAL A 44 17.13 -10.66 -5.52
N GLN A 45 18.30 -10.20 -5.05
CA GLN A 45 18.72 -10.31 -3.67
C GLN A 45 17.97 -9.26 -2.84
N ILE A 46 17.10 -9.68 -1.95
CA ILE A 46 16.25 -8.80 -1.16
C ILE A 46 17.07 -8.08 -0.08
N LYS A 47 16.83 -6.80 0.11
CA LYS A 47 17.50 -5.94 1.08
C LYS A 47 16.57 -5.28 2.08
N ALA A 48 15.32 -5.07 1.70
CA ALA A 48 14.28 -4.61 2.60
C ALA A 48 12.93 -5.12 2.12
N VAL A 49 12.05 -5.48 3.04
CA VAL A 49 10.67 -5.88 2.76
C VAL A 49 9.72 -5.33 3.82
N GLY A 50 8.66 -4.65 3.40
CA GLY A 50 7.58 -4.16 4.26
C GLY A 50 6.55 -5.26 4.54
N ILE A 51 5.98 -5.26 5.75
CA ILE A 51 4.81 -6.07 6.06
C ILE A 51 3.57 -5.23 5.75
N CYS A 52 2.70 -5.74 4.87
CA CYS A 52 1.42 -5.14 4.55
C CYS A 52 0.32 -5.64 5.49
N GLY A 53 -0.68 -4.79 5.77
CA GLY A 53 -1.88 -5.21 6.51
C GLY A 53 -2.61 -6.40 5.87
N SER A 54 -2.51 -6.56 4.53
CA SER A 54 -3.10 -7.68 3.80
C SER A 54 -2.37 -9.01 4.01
N ASP A 55 -1.13 -9.00 4.48
CA ASP A 55 -0.37 -10.22 4.79
C ASP A 55 -0.96 -10.94 6.01
N ILE A 56 -1.53 -10.18 6.96
CA ILE A 56 -2.10 -10.75 8.18
C ILE A 56 -3.27 -11.72 7.88
N PRO A 57 -4.36 -11.31 7.21
CA PRO A 57 -5.42 -12.26 6.85
C PRO A 57 -4.93 -13.33 5.87
N ARG A 58 -4.00 -13.04 4.98
CA ARG A 58 -3.42 -14.01 4.04
C ARG A 58 -2.67 -15.13 4.77
N ILE A 59 -1.85 -14.79 5.74
CA ILE A 59 -1.07 -15.78 6.49
C ILE A 59 -1.95 -16.54 7.47
N PHE A 60 -2.83 -15.85 8.21
CA PHE A 60 -3.47 -16.40 9.39
C PHE A 60 -4.95 -16.80 9.22
N VAL A 61 -5.62 -16.42 8.14
CA VAL A 61 -7.07 -16.62 7.98
C VAL A 61 -7.45 -17.24 6.63
N ASN A 62 -7.05 -16.60 5.53
CA ASN A 62 -7.55 -16.92 4.20
C ASN A 62 -6.63 -17.86 3.39
N GLY A 63 -5.32 -17.81 3.69
CA GLY A 63 -4.30 -18.47 2.88
C GLY A 63 -3.94 -17.70 1.61
N THR A 64 -3.07 -18.31 0.83
CA THR A 64 -2.65 -17.91 -0.52
C THR A 64 -3.37 -18.76 -1.57
N TYR A 65 -3.16 -18.47 -2.85
CA TYR A 65 -3.80 -19.22 -3.95
C TYR A 65 -3.29 -20.65 -4.11
N HIS A 66 -2.11 -20.93 -3.58
CA HIS A 66 -1.52 -22.28 -3.49
C HIS A 66 -0.59 -22.37 -2.27
N PHE A 67 -0.26 -23.57 -1.87
CA PHE A 67 0.73 -23.88 -0.84
C PHE A 67 1.75 -24.88 -1.37
N PRO A 68 3.04 -24.77 -1.00
CA PRO A 68 3.60 -23.68 -0.22
C PRO A 68 3.70 -22.39 -1.05
N THR A 69 3.81 -21.23 -0.39
CA THR A 69 4.05 -19.91 -1.01
C THR A 69 4.87 -19.04 -0.07
N ILE A 70 5.82 -18.28 -0.59
CA ILE A 70 6.56 -17.27 0.18
C ILE A 70 5.79 -15.96 0.08
N PRO A 71 5.25 -15.40 1.20
CA PRO A 71 4.53 -14.11 1.17
C PRO A 71 5.47 -12.90 1.03
N GLY A 72 4.92 -11.68 1.16
CA GLY A 72 5.63 -10.41 1.08
C GLY A 72 5.64 -9.84 -0.33
N HIS A 73 5.12 -8.62 -0.49
CA HIS A 73 4.94 -8.00 -1.82
C HIS A 73 5.44 -6.55 -1.87
N GLU A 74 5.96 -6.03 -0.78
CA GLU A 74 6.51 -4.68 -0.67
C GLU A 74 8.03 -4.79 -0.46
N PHE A 75 8.82 -5.00 -1.52
CA PHE A 75 10.24 -5.27 -1.33
C PHE A 75 11.15 -4.60 -2.37
N SER A 76 12.40 -4.49 -2.00
CA SER A 76 13.48 -3.93 -2.79
C SER A 76 14.77 -4.74 -2.62
N GLY A 77 15.69 -4.61 -3.55
CA GLY A 77 16.93 -5.35 -3.47
C GLY A 77 17.92 -5.03 -4.58
N ILE A 78 18.78 -6.00 -4.86
CA ILE A 78 19.81 -5.93 -5.89
C ILE A 78 19.54 -6.99 -6.94
N ASP A 79 19.38 -6.60 -8.18
CA ASP A 79 19.38 -7.53 -9.32
C ASP A 79 20.74 -8.23 -9.39
N VAL A 80 20.73 -9.55 -9.21
CA VAL A 80 21.97 -10.35 -9.14
C VAL A 80 22.71 -10.32 -10.47
N LYS A 81 22.00 -10.19 -11.61
CA LYS A 81 22.58 -10.19 -12.97
C LYS A 81 23.25 -8.85 -13.29
N THR A 82 22.57 -7.74 -13.06
CA THR A 82 23.03 -6.40 -13.46
C THR A 82 23.74 -5.65 -12.34
N LYS A 83 23.61 -6.09 -11.08
CA LYS A 83 24.05 -5.44 -9.85
C LYS A 83 23.35 -4.11 -9.56
N LYS A 84 22.30 -3.80 -10.28
CA LYS A 84 21.51 -2.60 -10.06
C LYS A 84 20.64 -2.73 -8.81
N ARG A 85 20.45 -1.61 -8.14
CA ARG A 85 19.52 -1.46 -7.03
C ARG A 85 18.11 -1.29 -7.60
N VAL A 86 17.14 -2.06 -7.12
CA VAL A 86 15.79 -2.10 -7.70
C VAL A 86 14.69 -2.10 -6.63
N GLY A 87 13.58 -1.42 -6.93
CA GLY A 87 12.28 -1.65 -6.32
C GLY A 87 11.46 -2.63 -7.18
N VAL A 88 10.52 -3.33 -6.59
CA VAL A 88 9.77 -4.38 -7.29
C VAL A 88 8.28 -4.11 -7.27
N PHE A 89 7.69 -3.94 -8.46
CA PHE A 89 6.26 -3.88 -8.67
C PHE A 89 5.66 -5.28 -8.58
N PRO A 90 4.76 -5.58 -7.62
CA PRO A 90 4.37 -6.96 -7.36
C PRO A 90 3.35 -7.54 -8.34
N LEU A 91 2.56 -6.70 -9.03
CA LEU A 91 1.54 -7.16 -9.97
C LEU A 91 2.16 -7.53 -11.31
N ILE A 92 1.96 -8.78 -11.75
CA ILE A 92 2.44 -9.29 -13.04
C ILE A 92 1.25 -9.35 -14.00
N PRO A 93 1.12 -8.40 -14.96
CA PRO A 93 -0.05 -8.34 -15.84
C PRO A 93 -0.02 -9.41 -16.92
N CYS A 94 -1.19 -9.91 -17.31
CA CYS A 94 -1.30 -10.93 -18.35
C CYS A 94 -1.01 -10.40 -19.77
N ARG A 95 -0.98 -9.08 -20.01
CA ARG A 95 -0.72 -8.37 -21.27
C ARG A 95 -1.68 -8.68 -22.43
N LYS A 96 -2.72 -9.49 -22.20
CA LYS A 96 -3.66 -9.98 -23.22
C LYS A 96 -5.08 -9.44 -23.07
N CYS A 97 -5.53 -9.15 -21.85
CA CYS A 97 -6.88 -8.66 -21.59
C CYS A 97 -7.04 -7.20 -22.05
N LYS A 98 -8.30 -6.73 -22.15
CA LYS A 98 -8.57 -5.36 -22.62
C LYS A 98 -7.89 -4.30 -21.75
N PRO A 99 -7.98 -4.32 -20.39
CA PRO A 99 -7.24 -3.35 -19.57
C PRO A 99 -5.74 -3.31 -19.87
N CYS A 100 -5.08 -4.48 -20.03
CA CYS A 100 -3.66 -4.51 -20.36
C CYS A 100 -3.33 -3.88 -21.72
N ARG A 101 -4.21 -4.06 -22.71
CA ARG A 101 -4.02 -3.43 -24.03
C ARG A 101 -4.23 -1.92 -24.00
N ASP A 102 -5.01 -1.45 -23.03
CA ASP A 102 -5.28 -0.04 -22.78
C ASP A 102 -4.23 0.59 -21.83
N GLY A 103 -3.14 -0.13 -21.46
CA GLY A 103 -2.09 0.31 -20.54
C GLY A 103 -2.50 0.33 -19.06
N ARG A 104 -3.68 -0.17 -18.72
CA ARG A 104 -4.23 -0.19 -17.35
C ARG A 104 -3.95 -1.53 -16.68
N TYR A 105 -2.68 -1.75 -16.35
CA TYR A 105 -2.21 -3.04 -15.83
C TYR A 105 -2.78 -3.33 -14.42
N GLU A 106 -3.03 -2.33 -13.61
CA GLU A 106 -3.68 -2.43 -12.29
C GLU A 106 -5.08 -3.07 -12.38
N MET A 107 -5.74 -2.95 -13.55
CA MET A 107 -7.06 -3.53 -13.85
C MET A 107 -6.98 -4.88 -14.58
N CYS A 108 -5.81 -5.51 -14.62
CA CYS A 108 -5.64 -6.78 -15.31
C CYS A 108 -6.56 -7.87 -14.74
N ARG A 109 -7.30 -8.56 -15.63
CA ARG A 109 -8.26 -9.59 -15.21
C ARG A 109 -7.61 -10.93 -14.83
N ASN A 110 -6.40 -11.17 -15.30
CA ASN A 110 -5.68 -12.44 -15.12
C ASN A 110 -4.22 -12.17 -14.70
N TYR A 111 -4.05 -11.30 -13.71
CA TYR A 111 -2.72 -10.99 -13.18
C TYR A 111 -2.19 -12.11 -12.30
N SER A 112 -0.87 -12.25 -12.22
CA SER A 112 -0.19 -12.88 -11.11
C SER A 112 0.30 -11.79 -10.13
N TYR A 113 0.70 -12.19 -8.92
CA TYR A 113 1.07 -11.25 -7.88
C TYR A 113 2.11 -11.87 -6.96
N LEU A 114 3.29 -11.26 -6.89
CA LEU A 114 4.36 -11.68 -5.99
C LEU A 114 3.89 -11.65 -4.53
N GLY A 115 4.21 -12.68 -3.77
CA GLY A 115 3.81 -12.83 -2.37
C GLY A 115 2.40 -13.34 -2.13
N SER A 116 1.65 -13.72 -3.19
CA SER A 116 0.33 -14.34 -3.02
C SER A 116 -0.04 -15.36 -4.08
N ARG A 117 0.26 -15.12 -5.36
CA ARG A 117 0.03 -16.03 -6.49
C ARG A 117 1.31 -16.65 -7.00
N THR A 118 2.43 -16.04 -6.67
CA THR A 118 3.80 -16.52 -6.82
C THR A 118 4.59 -16.14 -5.59
N ASP A 119 5.78 -16.70 -5.41
CA ASP A 119 6.64 -16.40 -4.28
C ASP A 119 7.04 -14.92 -4.25
N GLY A 120 7.16 -14.38 -3.05
CA GLY A 120 7.41 -12.96 -2.79
C GLY A 120 8.68 -12.69 -1.98
N GLY A 121 8.64 -11.59 -1.24
CA GLY A 121 9.81 -10.95 -0.63
C GLY A 121 10.18 -11.42 0.78
N PHE A 122 9.43 -12.33 1.43
CA PHE A 122 9.85 -12.86 2.73
C PHE A 122 10.90 -13.97 2.58
N ALA A 123 11.93 -13.69 1.78
CA ALA A 123 13.04 -14.57 1.43
C ALA A 123 14.32 -13.77 1.20
N GLU A 124 15.48 -14.42 1.15
CA GLU A 124 16.74 -13.77 0.79
C GLU A 124 16.81 -13.42 -0.71
N TYR A 125 16.11 -14.19 -1.55
CA TYR A 125 16.05 -13.99 -3.00
C TYR A 125 14.64 -14.23 -3.53
N ALA A 126 14.27 -13.51 -4.59
CA ALA A 126 13.05 -13.75 -5.36
C ALA A 126 13.36 -13.76 -6.87
N ALA A 127 12.68 -14.63 -7.62
CA ALA A 127 12.64 -14.53 -9.08
C ALA A 127 11.60 -13.48 -9.47
N VAL A 128 12.01 -12.46 -10.20
CA VAL A 128 11.20 -11.29 -10.54
C VAL A 128 11.26 -11.07 -12.05
N PRO A 129 10.11 -10.91 -12.74
CA PRO A 129 10.12 -10.53 -14.14
C PRO A 129 10.86 -9.21 -14.34
N GLU A 130 11.76 -9.13 -15.34
CA GLU A 130 12.58 -7.94 -15.59
C GLU A 130 11.72 -6.68 -15.74
N TRP A 131 10.54 -6.81 -16.33
CA TRP A 131 9.59 -5.70 -16.46
C TRP A 131 9.03 -5.18 -15.12
N ASN A 132 9.00 -5.99 -14.10
CA ASN A 132 8.45 -5.62 -12.79
C ASN A 132 9.43 -4.84 -11.91
N MET A 133 10.60 -4.51 -12.42
CA MET A 133 11.64 -3.80 -11.66
C MET A 133 11.74 -2.34 -12.08
N ILE A 134 11.99 -1.48 -11.10
CA ILE A 134 12.34 -0.07 -11.28
C ILE A 134 13.74 0.18 -10.69
N GLU A 135 14.64 0.76 -11.48
CA GLU A 135 16.00 1.07 -11.04
C GLU A 135 15.98 2.23 -10.05
N LEU A 136 16.70 2.08 -8.93
CA LEU A 136 16.73 3.08 -7.87
C LEU A 136 17.86 4.09 -8.06
N PRO A 137 17.60 5.40 -7.89
CA PRO A 137 18.63 6.41 -7.74
C PRO A 137 19.53 6.13 -6.51
N ASP A 138 20.79 6.58 -6.56
CA ASP A 138 21.76 6.34 -5.50
C ASP A 138 21.35 6.87 -4.12
N ASN A 139 20.59 7.97 -4.10
CA ASN A 139 20.10 8.60 -2.87
C ASN A 139 18.80 8.00 -2.31
N VAL A 140 18.20 7.01 -2.95
CA VAL A 140 17.01 6.31 -2.45
C VAL A 140 17.45 5.05 -1.70
N THR A 141 17.05 4.88 -0.46
CA THR A 141 17.39 3.70 0.36
C THR A 141 16.56 2.48 -0.04
N PHE A 142 16.99 1.27 0.38
CA PHE A 142 16.19 0.06 0.15
C PHE A 142 14.88 0.08 0.95
N GLU A 143 14.87 0.64 2.16
CA GLU A 143 13.64 0.80 2.94
C GLU A 143 12.64 1.72 2.23
N GLN A 144 13.08 2.90 1.74
CA GLN A 144 12.25 3.80 0.94
C GLN A 144 11.72 3.09 -0.31
N ALA A 145 12.56 2.28 -0.96
CA ALA A 145 12.18 1.53 -2.15
C ALA A 145 11.21 0.37 -1.86
N ALA A 146 11.31 -0.28 -0.71
CA ALA A 146 10.31 -1.26 -0.26
C ALA A 146 8.95 -0.61 0.00
N MET A 147 8.92 0.69 0.31
CA MET A 147 7.68 1.45 0.45
C MET A 147 7.11 1.99 -0.88
N LEU A 148 7.75 1.78 -2.02
CA LEU A 148 7.22 2.22 -3.32
C LEU A 148 5.82 1.66 -3.59
N GLU A 149 5.58 0.39 -3.23
CA GLU A 149 4.27 -0.23 -3.42
C GLU A 149 3.15 0.52 -2.68
N PRO A 150 3.16 0.65 -1.34
CA PRO A 150 2.09 1.36 -0.64
C PRO A 150 2.06 2.86 -0.96
N MET A 151 3.19 3.49 -1.29
CA MET A 151 3.23 4.88 -1.75
C MET A 151 2.53 5.04 -3.10
N ALA A 152 2.78 4.15 -4.06
CA ALA A 152 2.13 4.18 -5.36
C ALA A 152 0.62 3.94 -5.25
N VAL A 153 0.16 3.08 -4.32
CA VAL A 153 -1.27 2.91 -4.01
C VAL A 153 -1.88 4.22 -3.50
N ALA A 154 -1.22 4.92 -2.60
CA ALA A 154 -1.68 6.21 -2.09
C ALA A 154 -1.73 7.28 -3.20
N VAL A 155 -0.70 7.36 -4.03
CA VAL A 155 -0.64 8.27 -5.20
C VAL A 155 -1.73 7.93 -6.21
N HIS A 156 -1.95 6.64 -6.51
CA HIS A 156 -3.01 6.21 -7.42
C HIS A 156 -4.40 6.67 -6.94
N ALA A 157 -4.68 6.49 -5.66
CA ALA A 157 -5.92 6.96 -5.04
C ALA A 157 -6.06 8.48 -5.14
N MET A 158 -5.01 9.24 -4.83
CA MET A 158 -4.99 10.70 -4.92
C MET A 158 -5.21 11.18 -6.36
N ARG A 159 -4.39 10.71 -7.30
CA ARG A 159 -4.44 11.14 -8.71
C ARG A 159 -5.75 10.76 -9.38
N SER A 160 -6.33 9.63 -8.98
CA SER A 160 -7.60 9.10 -9.50
C SER A 160 -8.77 10.06 -9.30
N ILE A 161 -8.76 10.87 -8.23
CA ILE A 161 -9.83 11.82 -7.89
C ILE A 161 -9.38 13.29 -8.01
N SER A 162 -8.07 13.50 -8.25
CA SER A 162 -7.46 14.79 -8.58
C SER A 162 -7.86 15.93 -7.63
N PRO A 163 -7.53 15.89 -6.32
CA PRO A 163 -7.76 17.01 -5.43
C PRO A 163 -6.97 18.24 -5.90
N SER A 164 -7.55 19.42 -5.75
CA SER A 164 -6.89 20.71 -6.00
C SER A 164 -6.40 21.34 -4.70
N CYS A 165 -5.50 22.32 -4.80
CA CYS A 165 -5.03 23.06 -3.62
C CYS A 165 -6.15 23.86 -2.91
N ASP A 166 -7.27 24.14 -3.60
CA ASP A 166 -8.42 24.86 -3.06
C ASP A 166 -9.47 23.92 -2.42
N ASP A 167 -9.30 22.59 -2.54
CA ASP A 167 -10.22 21.65 -1.94
C ASP A 167 -10.05 21.56 -0.42
N THR A 168 -11.16 21.49 0.30
CA THR A 168 -11.18 21.00 1.67
C THR A 168 -11.20 19.47 1.61
N VAL A 169 -10.18 18.83 2.14
CA VAL A 169 -9.96 17.38 2.04
C VAL A 169 -10.10 16.73 3.41
N ALA A 170 -10.75 15.57 3.47
CA ALA A 170 -10.73 14.70 4.65
C ALA A 170 -10.07 13.36 4.32
N VAL A 171 -9.23 12.87 5.25
CA VAL A 171 -8.61 11.53 5.18
C VAL A 171 -9.00 10.76 6.43
N MET A 172 -9.79 9.72 6.28
CA MET A 172 -10.26 8.86 7.37
C MET A 172 -9.58 7.50 7.35
N GLY A 173 -8.93 7.17 8.49
CA GLY A 173 -8.14 5.95 8.64
C GLY A 173 -6.66 6.20 8.43
N LEU A 174 -5.95 6.55 9.51
CA LEU A 174 -4.53 6.93 9.53
C LEU A 174 -3.61 5.71 9.76
N GLY A 175 -3.85 4.63 9.00
CA GLY A 175 -2.89 3.55 8.80
C GLY A 175 -1.82 3.95 7.78
N THR A 176 -1.04 2.97 7.29
CA THR A 176 0.03 3.21 6.30
C THR A 176 -0.46 4.02 5.10
N ILE A 177 -1.56 3.60 4.46
CA ILE A 177 -2.06 4.28 3.24
C ILE A 177 -2.59 5.68 3.56
N GLY A 178 -3.37 5.87 4.63
CA GLY A 178 -3.88 7.19 4.99
C GLY A 178 -2.78 8.19 5.34
N MET A 179 -1.73 7.75 6.06
CA MET A 179 -0.57 8.60 6.36
C MET A 179 0.21 8.98 5.11
N LEU A 180 0.41 8.02 4.19
CA LEU A 180 1.05 8.28 2.90
C LEU A 180 0.21 9.23 2.04
N LEU A 181 -1.12 9.08 2.02
CA LEU A 181 -2.02 10.02 1.34
C LEU A 181 -1.87 11.44 1.88
N VAL A 182 -1.85 11.62 3.21
CA VAL A 182 -1.64 12.95 3.81
C VAL A 182 -0.31 13.56 3.36
N MET A 183 0.77 12.77 3.36
CA MET A 183 2.09 13.22 2.89
C MET A 183 2.04 13.68 1.42
N PHE A 184 1.42 12.91 0.53
CA PHE A 184 1.32 13.27 -0.88
C PHE A 184 0.35 14.43 -1.16
N LEU A 185 -0.72 14.56 -0.38
CA LEU A 185 -1.61 15.73 -0.47
C LEU A 185 -0.87 17.02 -0.09
N LEU A 186 -0.05 16.97 0.96
CA LEU A 186 0.79 18.11 1.36
C LEU A 186 1.84 18.44 0.28
N ASP A 187 2.52 17.43 -0.28
CA ASP A 187 3.48 17.60 -1.39
C ASP A 187 2.80 18.17 -2.64
N ALA A 188 1.54 17.82 -2.89
CA ALA A 188 0.73 18.39 -3.97
C ALA A 188 0.19 19.82 -3.70
N GLY A 189 0.49 20.40 -2.53
CA GLY A 189 0.09 21.74 -2.16
C GLY A 189 -1.33 21.88 -1.58
N VAL A 190 -1.99 20.78 -1.24
CA VAL A 190 -3.26 20.80 -0.52
C VAL A 190 -2.99 21.19 0.94
N THR A 191 -3.60 22.25 1.43
CA THR A 191 -3.35 22.77 2.79
C THR A 191 -4.55 22.63 3.71
N ASP A 192 -5.76 22.52 3.17
CA ASP A 192 -7.00 22.37 3.95
C ASP A 192 -7.35 20.90 4.14
N ILE A 193 -6.55 20.19 4.97
CA ILE A 193 -6.67 18.74 5.18
C ILE A 193 -7.14 18.45 6.61
N TYR A 194 -8.27 17.79 6.76
CA TYR A 194 -8.75 17.19 8.00
C TYR A 194 -8.38 15.72 8.05
N VAL A 195 -7.77 15.28 9.14
CA VAL A 195 -7.34 13.90 9.34
C VAL A 195 -8.14 13.26 10.46
N ILE A 196 -8.69 12.07 10.21
CA ILE A 196 -9.54 11.36 11.15
C ILE A 196 -8.85 10.07 11.58
N GLY A 197 -8.48 10.00 12.86
CA GLY A 197 -7.77 8.88 13.47
C GLY A 197 -8.32 8.55 14.84
N ASN A 198 -7.78 7.53 15.48
CA ASN A 198 -8.26 7.05 16.78
C ASN A 198 -7.12 6.72 17.77
N LYS A 199 -5.92 7.23 17.51
CA LYS A 199 -4.74 6.92 18.33
C LYS A 199 -3.83 8.12 18.48
N ASP A 200 -3.25 8.30 19.67
CA ASP A 200 -2.36 9.40 20.00
C ASP A 200 -1.11 9.45 19.12
N PHE A 201 -0.54 8.30 18.78
CA PHE A 201 0.63 8.30 17.90
C PHE A 201 0.31 8.80 16.49
N GLN A 202 -0.90 8.53 15.96
CA GLN A 202 -1.36 9.07 14.67
C GLN A 202 -1.45 10.60 14.72
N ARG A 203 -2.01 11.13 15.80
CA ARG A 203 -2.07 12.58 16.07
C ARG A 203 -0.67 13.21 16.08
N LYS A 204 0.27 12.60 16.80
CA LYS A 204 1.67 13.07 16.87
C LYS A 204 2.36 13.03 15.49
N THR A 205 2.13 11.98 14.72
CA THR A 205 2.70 11.85 13.36
C THR A 205 2.12 12.89 12.41
N CYS A 206 0.80 13.13 12.43
CA CYS A 206 0.16 14.19 11.63
C CYS A 206 0.71 15.58 12.00
N LYS A 207 0.89 15.86 13.28
CA LYS A 207 1.51 17.10 13.75
C LYS A 207 2.95 17.25 13.24
N ALA A 208 3.74 16.18 13.24
CA ALA A 208 5.10 16.19 12.71
C ALA A 208 5.14 16.46 11.19
N MET A 209 4.08 16.10 10.45
CA MET A 209 3.90 16.46 9.02
C MET A 209 3.40 17.88 8.80
N GLY A 210 3.11 18.66 9.85
CA GLY A 210 2.62 20.03 9.75
C GLY A 210 1.10 20.18 9.76
N ILE A 211 0.36 19.11 10.08
CA ILE A 211 -1.10 19.21 10.27
C ILE A 211 -1.39 19.85 11.62
N ASP A 212 -2.14 20.95 11.62
CA ASP A 212 -2.56 21.64 12.85
C ASP A 212 -3.45 20.75 13.71
N GLU A 213 -3.31 20.86 15.03
CA GLU A 213 -4.06 20.08 16.01
C GLU A 213 -5.59 20.18 15.83
N ILE A 214 -6.09 21.38 15.46
CA ILE A 214 -7.51 21.62 15.19
C ILE A 214 -8.05 20.83 13.98
N ARG A 215 -7.17 20.34 13.12
CA ARG A 215 -7.52 19.53 11.94
C ARG A 215 -7.48 18.03 12.20
N TYR A 216 -7.07 17.61 13.38
CA TYR A 216 -7.15 16.22 13.81
C TYR A 216 -8.49 15.94 14.50
N ILE A 217 -9.29 15.06 13.91
CA ILE A 217 -10.57 14.61 14.43
C ILE A 217 -10.39 13.24 15.06
N ASP A 218 -10.75 13.14 16.35
CA ASP A 218 -10.61 11.90 17.10
C ASP A 218 -11.85 11.01 16.93
N ALA A 219 -11.62 9.78 16.48
CA ALA A 219 -12.65 8.75 16.29
C ALA A 219 -12.48 7.57 17.26
N ALA A 220 -11.98 7.82 18.50
CA ALA A 220 -11.58 6.75 19.43
C ALA A 220 -12.73 5.96 20.03
N SER A 221 -13.98 6.40 20.00
CA SER A 221 -15.13 5.65 20.54
C SER A 221 -16.21 5.36 19.48
N GLU A 222 -16.89 4.21 19.60
CA GLU A 222 -17.97 3.81 18.66
C GLU A 222 -19.16 4.77 18.72
N GLU A 223 -19.46 5.38 19.85
CA GLU A 223 -20.43 6.45 20.01
C GLU A 223 -20.03 7.73 19.25
N GLN A 224 -18.75 7.86 18.90
CA GLN A 224 -18.18 9.02 18.23
C GLN A 224 -18.26 8.96 16.69
N ASN A 225 -18.71 7.89 16.05
CA ASN A 225 -18.87 7.90 14.59
C ASN A 225 -19.96 8.89 14.13
N SER A 226 -21.04 9.04 14.88
CA SER A 226 -21.99 10.17 14.67
C SER A 226 -21.33 11.52 15.03
N ALA A 227 -20.46 11.53 16.05
CA ALA A 227 -19.70 12.70 16.44
C ALA A 227 -18.63 13.10 15.41
N VAL A 228 -18.00 12.17 14.68
CA VAL A 228 -17.06 12.49 13.59
C VAL A 228 -17.73 13.27 12.48
N ALA A 229 -18.90 12.83 12.02
CA ALA A 229 -19.67 13.56 11.02
C ALA A 229 -20.05 14.96 11.51
N GLU A 230 -20.52 15.08 12.75
CA GLU A 230 -20.87 16.36 13.36
C GLU A 230 -19.63 17.27 13.51
N GLN A 231 -18.49 16.75 13.96
CA GLN A 231 -17.24 17.50 14.06
C GLN A 231 -16.81 18.04 12.71
N ILE A 232 -16.82 17.22 11.64
CA ILE A 232 -16.49 17.65 10.28
C ILE A 232 -17.45 18.77 9.83
N MET A 233 -18.74 18.61 10.04
CA MET A 233 -19.73 19.64 9.69
C MET A 233 -19.50 20.93 10.49
N ASN A 234 -19.14 20.84 11.76
CA ASN A 234 -18.86 22.01 12.59
C ASN A 234 -17.60 22.76 12.11
N VAL A 235 -16.47 22.08 11.90
CA VAL A 235 -15.21 22.73 11.46
C VAL A 235 -15.30 23.25 10.00
N THR A 236 -16.20 22.71 9.20
CA THR A 236 -16.48 23.18 7.84
C THR A 236 -17.65 24.17 7.77
N HIS A 237 -18.18 24.60 8.91
CA HIS A 237 -19.33 25.52 9.00
C HIS A 237 -20.56 25.04 8.21
N GLY A 238 -20.87 23.75 8.30
CA GLY A 238 -22.01 23.11 7.63
C GLY A 238 -21.81 22.84 6.13
N ARG A 239 -20.66 23.20 5.54
CA ARG A 239 -20.41 23.01 4.10
C ARG A 239 -20.03 21.58 3.73
N GLY A 240 -19.42 20.84 4.67
CA GLY A 240 -18.79 19.57 4.40
C GLY A 240 -17.45 19.70 3.68
N VAL A 241 -16.87 18.56 3.24
CA VAL A 241 -15.58 18.51 2.56
C VAL A 241 -15.75 18.32 1.06
N GLY A 242 -14.89 18.93 0.25
CA GLY A 242 -14.89 18.80 -1.20
C GLY A 242 -14.41 17.41 -1.67
N VAL A 243 -13.43 16.84 -0.93
CA VAL A 243 -12.87 15.52 -1.23
C VAL A 243 -12.75 14.69 0.05
N PHE A 244 -13.15 13.44 -0.01
CA PHE A 244 -13.05 12.51 1.10
C PHE A 244 -12.29 11.24 0.69
N PHE A 245 -11.22 10.90 1.40
CA PHE A 245 -10.51 9.64 1.26
C PHE A 245 -10.91 8.70 2.40
N GLU A 246 -11.58 7.61 2.06
CA GLU A 246 -11.98 6.56 2.99
C GLU A 246 -10.95 5.42 2.94
N CYS A 247 -10.13 5.26 4.01
CA CYS A 247 -9.00 4.32 4.08
C CYS A 247 -9.18 3.24 5.14
N VAL A 248 -10.39 3.02 5.66
CA VAL A 248 -10.70 2.02 6.70
C VAL A 248 -11.41 0.79 6.13
N GLY A 249 -12.41 1.00 5.27
CA GLY A 249 -13.22 -0.07 4.68
C GLY A 249 -14.30 -0.61 5.61
N LYS A 250 -14.90 0.22 6.47
CA LYS A 250 -16.04 -0.15 7.31
C LYS A 250 -17.31 0.54 6.84
N ASN A 251 -18.46 -0.09 7.11
CA ASN A 251 -19.76 0.48 6.77
C ASN A 251 -19.92 1.91 7.33
N GLU A 252 -19.61 2.10 8.61
CA GLU A 252 -19.75 3.36 9.33
C GLU A 252 -18.86 4.47 8.76
N THR A 253 -17.65 4.11 8.32
CA THR A 253 -16.70 5.08 7.77
C THR A 253 -17.10 5.52 6.35
N ILE A 254 -17.65 4.60 5.55
CA ILE A 254 -18.21 4.91 4.23
C ILE A 254 -19.47 5.76 4.36
N GLU A 255 -20.38 5.43 5.33
CA GLU A 255 -21.53 6.27 5.62
C GLU A 255 -21.13 7.69 6.05
N THR A 256 -20.11 7.81 6.91
CA THR A 256 -19.57 9.11 7.32
C THR A 256 -19.12 9.90 6.10
N ALA A 257 -18.36 9.29 5.20
CA ALA A 257 -17.92 9.92 3.96
C ALA A 257 -19.11 10.45 3.14
N LEU A 258 -20.17 9.64 2.97
CA LEU A 258 -21.37 10.03 2.24
C LEU A 258 -22.13 11.18 2.91
N LYS A 259 -22.16 11.23 4.24
CA LYS A 259 -22.89 12.24 5.03
C LYS A 259 -22.21 13.61 5.04
N VAL A 260 -20.87 13.64 5.01
CA VAL A 260 -20.08 14.88 5.21
C VAL A 260 -19.47 15.44 3.93
N THR A 261 -19.55 14.72 2.81
CA THR A 261 -19.08 15.24 1.54
C THR A 261 -20.06 16.28 0.99
N ALA A 262 -19.53 17.45 0.64
CA ALA A 262 -20.29 18.58 0.14
C ALA A 262 -21.02 18.26 -1.19
N PRO A 263 -22.09 18.98 -1.54
CA PRO A 263 -22.71 18.84 -2.85
C PRO A 263 -21.71 19.02 -4.00
N GLY A 264 -21.73 18.09 -4.97
CA GLY A 264 -20.74 18.02 -6.06
C GLY A 264 -19.37 17.47 -5.66
N GLY A 265 -19.22 17.08 -4.40
CA GLY A 265 -17.95 16.56 -3.88
C GLY A 265 -17.61 15.14 -4.33
N ARG A 266 -16.43 14.70 -3.97
CA ARG A 266 -15.79 13.47 -4.46
C ARG A 266 -15.36 12.58 -3.30
N ILE A 267 -15.64 11.29 -3.39
CA ILE A 267 -15.25 10.28 -2.40
C ILE A 267 -14.37 9.25 -3.09
N GLN A 268 -13.18 9.02 -2.54
CA GLN A 268 -12.29 7.95 -2.94
C GLN A 268 -12.33 6.83 -1.90
N LEU A 269 -12.84 5.67 -2.30
CA LEU A 269 -12.83 4.47 -1.48
C LEU A 269 -11.50 3.74 -1.70
N VAL A 270 -10.72 3.60 -0.63
CA VAL A 270 -9.39 2.98 -0.60
C VAL A 270 -9.37 1.81 0.37
N GLY A 271 -10.13 1.92 1.46
CA GLY A 271 -10.25 0.89 2.48
C GLY A 271 -10.85 -0.40 1.93
N ASN A 272 -10.22 -1.55 2.23
CA ASN A 272 -10.70 -2.85 1.79
C ASN A 272 -11.70 -3.42 2.81
N PRO A 273 -12.99 -3.59 2.47
CA PRO A 273 -13.99 -4.03 3.42
C PRO A 273 -13.79 -5.50 3.81
N ALA A 274 -13.94 -5.80 5.11
CA ALA A 274 -13.89 -7.15 5.65
C ALA A 274 -15.29 -7.76 5.89
N SER A 275 -16.37 -6.98 5.66
CA SER A 275 -17.76 -7.38 5.84
C SER A 275 -18.65 -6.76 4.77
N ASP A 276 -19.90 -7.18 4.70
CA ASP A 276 -20.90 -6.62 3.80
C ASP A 276 -21.12 -5.13 4.11
N ILE A 277 -21.37 -4.34 3.05
CA ILE A 277 -21.68 -2.91 3.13
C ILE A 277 -23.17 -2.74 2.82
N SER A 278 -23.89 -2.04 3.71
CA SER A 278 -25.30 -1.72 3.53
C SER A 278 -25.59 -0.29 3.99
N PHE A 279 -26.42 0.42 3.26
CA PHE A 279 -26.83 1.78 3.59
C PHE A 279 -28.36 1.87 3.72
N ASP A 280 -28.81 2.71 4.63
CA ASP A 280 -30.20 3.13 4.64
C ASP A 280 -30.52 4.00 3.41
N ARG A 281 -31.81 4.19 3.14
CA ARG A 281 -32.27 4.97 1.99
C ARG A 281 -31.84 6.44 2.07
N ASP A 282 -31.76 7.02 3.25
CA ASP A 282 -31.41 8.43 3.43
C ASP A 282 -29.93 8.68 3.19
N THR A 283 -29.06 7.74 3.59
CA THR A 283 -27.64 7.74 3.26
C THR A 283 -27.41 7.58 1.75
N TYR A 284 -28.13 6.62 1.11
CA TYR A 284 -28.05 6.47 -0.35
C TYR A 284 -28.49 7.73 -1.09
N TRP A 285 -29.55 8.42 -0.61
CA TRP A 285 -30.01 9.66 -1.20
C TRP A 285 -28.97 10.79 -1.17
N LYS A 286 -27.98 10.76 -0.25
CA LYS A 286 -26.88 11.73 -0.27
C LYS A 286 -26.09 11.64 -1.58
N ILE A 287 -25.84 10.43 -2.10
CA ILE A 287 -25.18 10.25 -3.40
C ILE A 287 -25.95 10.98 -4.50
N LEU A 288 -27.27 10.77 -4.56
CA LEU A 288 -28.13 11.34 -5.63
C LEU A 288 -28.32 12.85 -5.45
N ARG A 289 -28.74 13.27 -4.26
CA ARG A 289 -29.14 14.68 -4.03
C ARG A 289 -27.98 15.64 -3.97
N ASN A 290 -26.81 15.17 -3.50
CA ASN A 290 -25.59 15.95 -3.51
C ASN A 290 -24.76 15.74 -4.80
N GLN A 291 -25.21 14.92 -5.74
CA GLN A 291 -24.51 14.60 -6.99
C GLN A 291 -23.05 14.21 -6.73
N LEU A 292 -22.84 13.30 -5.75
CA LEU A 292 -21.51 12.88 -5.34
C LEU A 292 -20.84 12.01 -6.40
N THR A 293 -19.54 12.20 -6.61
CA THR A 293 -18.71 11.24 -7.33
C THR A 293 -18.12 10.26 -6.32
N VAL A 294 -18.52 8.99 -6.38
CA VAL A 294 -17.95 7.91 -5.56
C VAL A 294 -17.13 6.99 -6.44
N LYS A 295 -15.83 6.86 -6.13
CA LYS A 295 -14.88 6.10 -6.94
C LYS A 295 -14.05 5.14 -6.07
N GLY A 296 -13.84 3.92 -6.54
CA GLY A 296 -12.92 2.97 -5.93
C GLY A 296 -11.49 3.16 -6.41
N SER A 297 -10.51 2.80 -5.57
CA SER A 297 -9.10 2.69 -5.92
C SER A 297 -8.63 1.24 -5.80
N TRP A 298 -7.78 0.78 -6.71
CA TRP A 298 -7.25 -0.57 -6.69
C TRP A 298 -5.83 -0.63 -7.25
N ASN A 299 -4.89 -1.17 -6.46
CA ASN A 299 -3.48 -1.24 -6.82
C ASN A 299 -2.89 0.14 -7.22
N SER A 300 -1.94 0.14 -8.15
CA SER A 300 -1.28 1.33 -8.67
C SER A 300 -0.85 1.14 -10.11
N SER A 301 -0.64 2.23 -10.83
CA SER A 301 -0.19 2.24 -12.22
C SER A 301 1.33 2.04 -12.28
N PHE A 302 1.77 1.09 -13.10
CA PHE A 302 3.17 0.88 -13.47
C PHE A 302 3.24 0.52 -14.94
N THR A 303 3.64 1.45 -15.80
CA THR A 303 3.65 1.34 -17.25
C THR A 303 5.04 1.53 -17.84
N HIS A 304 6.01 1.96 -17.05
CA HIS A 304 7.31 2.51 -17.43
C HIS A 304 7.25 3.88 -18.13
N ASP A 305 6.10 4.55 -18.06
CA ASP A 305 6.01 5.96 -18.44
C ASP A 305 6.50 6.83 -17.27
N ASP A 306 7.14 7.95 -17.57
CA ASP A 306 7.77 8.84 -16.58
C ASP A 306 6.78 9.40 -15.55
N ASP A 307 5.49 9.37 -15.83
CA ASP A 307 4.42 9.91 -14.99
C ASP A 307 3.50 8.83 -14.41
N ASP A 308 3.79 7.54 -14.55
CA ASP A 308 3.07 6.49 -13.82
C ASP A 308 3.24 6.67 -12.30
N ASP A 309 2.43 6.00 -11.50
CA ASP A 309 2.43 6.23 -10.05
C ASP A 309 3.77 5.87 -9.39
N TRP A 310 4.45 4.84 -9.90
CA TRP A 310 5.74 4.39 -9.38
C TRP A 310 6.87 5.36 -9.71
N HIS A 311 6.94 5.83 -10.96
CA HIS A 311 7.93 6.82 -11.37
C HIS A 311 7.66 8.17 -10.70
N TYR A 312 6.39 8.56 -10.53
CA TYR A 312 6.03 9.75 -9.76
C TYR A 312 6.60 9.69 -8.34
N VAL A 313 6.33 8.59 -7.61
CA VAL A 313 6.85 8.39 -6.24
C VAL A 313 8.37 8.41 -6.23
N LEU A 314 9.02 7.67 -7.12
CA LEU A 314 10.47 7.58 -7.19
C LEU A 314 11.12 8.95 -7.45
N ASN A 315 10.53 9.75 -8.32
CA ASN A 315 10.98 11.12 -8.59
C ASN A 315 10.87 12.01 -7.35
N ARG A 316 9.77 11.90 -6.56
CA ARG A 316 9.63 12.65 -5.30
C ARG A 316 10.66 12.24 -4.25
N LEU A 317 10.98 10.94 -4.14
CA LEU A 317 12.07 10.44 -3.29
C LEU A 317 13.43 10.98 -3.74
N LYS A 318 13.72 10.88 -5.06
CA LYS A 318 14.96 11.38 -5.66
C LYS A 318 15.18 12.86 -5.40
N GLU A 319 14.12 13.66 -5.47
CA GLU A 319 14.14 15.11 -5.24
C GLU A 319 14.16 15.48 -3.75
N GLY A 320 14.03 14.52 -2.83
CA GLY A 320 13.95 14.76 -1.39
C GLY A 320 12.71 15.56 -0.97
N LYS A 321 11.59 15.39 -1.66
CA LYS A 321 10.33 16.08 -1.36
C LYS A 321 9.44 15.32 -0.39
N ILE A 322 9.64 14.01 -0.26
CA ILE A 322 8.88 13.14 0.63
C ILE A 322 9.83 12.30 1.50
N TYR A 323 9.41 11.97 2.71
CA TYR A 323 10.20 11.31 3.73
C TYR A 323 9.40 10.15 4.35
N PRO A 324 9.13 9.05 3.60
CA PRO A 324 8.28 7.95 4.07
C PRO A 324 8.87 7.16 5.24
N GLU A 325 10.18 7.25 5.47
CA GLU A 325 10.87 6.61 6.59
C GLU A 325 10.34 7.05 7.96
N MET A 326 9.71 8.21 8.07
CA MET A 326 9.05 8.66 9.29
C MET A 326 7.87 7.78 9.70
N PHE A 327 7.33 6.98 8.78
CA PHE A 327 6.24 6.04 9.02
C PHE A 327 6.72 4.64 9.39
N ILE A 328 8.01 4.35 9.27
CA ILE A 328 8.58 3.06 9.67
C ILE A 328 8.72 3.05 11.18
N SER A 329 7.69 2.53 11.84
CA SER A 329 7.60 2.48 13.30
C SER A 329 8.45 1.36 13.92
N HIS A 330 8.66 0.27 13.17
CA HIS A 330 9.40 -0.90 13.64
C HIS A 330 10.35 -1.40 12.55
N ARG A 331 11.56 -1.75 12.94
CA ARG A 331 12.57 -2.40 12.12
C ARG A 331 13.01 -3.68 12.79
N PHE A 332 13.04 -4.77 12.05
CA PHE A 332 13.47 -6.07 12.52
C PHE A 332 14.43 -6.71 11.53
N GLY A 333 15.35 -7.51 12.03
CA GLY A 333 16.18 -8.35 11.18
C GLY A 333 15.35 -9.44 10.49
N PHE A 334 15.84 -9.97 9.39
CA PHE A 334 15.13 -10.93 8.55
C PHE A 334 14.62 -12.16 9.35
N ASN A 335 15.41 -12.66 10.31
CA ASN A 335 15.02 -13.78 11.17
C ASN A 335 13.97 -13.43 12.25
N GLU A 336 13.55 -12.18 12.34
CA GLU A 336 12.61 -11.67 13.33
C GLU A 336 11.25 -11.25 12.73
N LEU A 337 10.98 -11.56 11.46
CA LEU A 337 9.73 -11.23 10.76
C LEU A 337 8.48 -11.62 11.58
N ASN A 338 8.52 -12.75 12.29
CA ASN A 338 7.41 -13.19 13.13
C ASN A 338 7.05 -12.15 14.21
N LYS A 339 8.01 -11.40 14.76
CA LYS A 339 7.72 -10.34 15.74
C LYS A 339 6.87 -9.23 15.11
N GLY A 340 7.21 -8.81 13.91
CA GLY A 340 6.44 -7.82 13.17
C GLY A 340 5.03 -8.31 12.84
N LEU A 341 4.88 -9.55 12.42
CA LEU A 341 3.58 -10.17 12.17
C LEU A 341 2.73 -10.25 13.44
N GLU A 342 3.32 -10.60 14.59
CA GLU A 342 2.62 -10.66 15.87
C GLU A 342 2.13 -9.29 16.34
N ILE A 343 2.96 -8.24 16.23
CA ILE A 343 2.55 -6.87 16.54
C ILE A 343 1.34 -6.48 15.70
N MET A 344 1.38 -6.72 14.38
CA MET A 344 0.30 -6.33 13.48
C MET A 344 -0.96 -7.17 13.67
N ARG A 345 -0.83 -8.47 13.92
CA ARG A 345 -1.94 -9.40 14.15
C ARG A 345 -2.68 -9.12 15.45
N ASN A 346 -1.91 -8.98 16.53
CA ASN A 346 -2.45 -8.91 17.90
C ASN A 346 -2.61 -7.46 18.38
N LYS A 347 -2.12 -6.48 17.59
CA LYS A 347 -2.15 -5.04 17.92
C LYS A 347 -1.55 -4.76 19.32
N THR A 348 -0.45 -5.43 19.63
CA THR A 348 0.25 -5.34 20.92
C THR A 348 0.99 -4.02 21.09
N GLU A 349 1.35 -3.39 19.98
CA GLU A 349 2.02 -2.10 19.95
C GLU A 349 1.40 -1.22 18.86
N ASP A 350 1.57 0.09 18.98
CA ASP A 350 1.16 1.05 17.98
C ASP A 350 2.14 1.02 16.79
N TYR A 351 1.64 0.86 15.58
CA TYR A 351 2.46 0.82 14.36
C TYR A 351 1.83 1.60 13.20
N ILE A 352 2.66 2.02 12.25
CA ILE A 352 2.25 2.50 10.92
C ILE A 352 2.79 1.54 9.87
N LYS A 353 4.11 1.42 9.75
CA LYS A 353 4.79 0.45 8.87
C LYS A 353 5.81 -0.36 9.66
N VAL A 354 5.81 -1.67 9.43
CA VAL A 354 6.83 -2.59 9.93
C VAL A 354 7.72 -2.99 8.76
N MET A 355 9.05 -2.84 8.95
CA MET A 355 10.08 -3.11 7.94
C MET A 355 11.00 -4.22 8.43
N ILE A 356 11.42 -5.07 7.49
CA ILE A 356 12.36 -6.18 7.68
C ILE A 356 13.58 -5.91 6.80
N GLU A 357 14.79 -6.06 7.38
CA GLU A 357 16.08 -5.81 6.73
C GLU A 357 17.02 -7.03 6.83
#